data_a8adb0636818c480faabc898f9aa761a
#
_entry.id   a8adb0636818c480faabc898f9aa761a
#
_cell.length_a   1.000
_cell.length_b   1.000
_cell.length_c   1.000
_cell.angle_alpha   90.00
_cell.angle_beta   90.00
_cell.angle_gamma   90.00
#
_symmetry.space_group_name_H-M   'P 1'
#
loop_
_entity.id
_entity.type
_entity.pdbx_description
1 polymer ?
#
loop_
_entity_poly.entity_id
_entity_poly.type
_entity_poly.pdbx_seq_one_letter_code
_entity_poly.pdbx_strand_id
1 'polypeptide(L)'
;MGKYIVIQGQNIYDGALHIYGAVEGVTDLLVNNESVSFDTDLKAGDELIYSDDYQINKEVTAYYKMHGITPASGEQHVYPKVFSLPKTVEIYTSAKEVGVEFSVSGNGKIELDWGDNSEVQTITLSDKITVFSHLFDSTIGNKRHVSMYMQGHINQLDISGLRPIELYILKSIPIERFVLNNATLSIDSLPMLETAFGVSLDGLKTNDLTPLLELKNLMSLSL
;
A
#
# COMPACT_ATOMS: atom_id res chain seq x y z
N MET A 1 -24.51 -3.27 -30.83
CA MET A 1 -23.46 -3.43 -29.83
C MET A 1 -23.64 -2.33 -28.79
N GLY A 2 -23.77 -2.73 -27.54
CA GLY A 2 -23.88 -1.81 -26.41
C GLY A 2 -22.51 -1.38 -25.87
N LYS A 3 -22.54 -0.32 -25.07
CA LYS A 3 -21.38 0.17 -24.30
C LYS A 3 -21.70 0.12 -22.84
N TYR A 4 -20.79 -0.40 -22.06
CA TYR A 4 -20.83 -0.45 -20.60
C TYR A 4 -19.69 0.37 -20.02
N ILE A 5 -20.01 1.23 -19.07
CA ILE A 5 -19.00 2.02 -18.36
C ILE A 5 -18.68 1.33 -17.04
N VAL A 6 -17.44 0.96 -16.87
CA VAL A 6 -16.94 0.34 -15.65
C VAL A 6 -17.04 1.33 -14.49
N ILE A 7 -17.54 0.88 -13.36
CA ILE A 7 -17.53 1.66 -12.12
C ILE A 7 -16.42 1.20 -11.18
N GLN A 8 -16.12 2.00 -10.17
CA GLN A 8 -15.08 1.70 -9.21
C GLN A 8 -15.33 0.36 -8.49
N GLY A 9 -14.30 -0.47 -8.39
CA GLY A 9 -14.33 -1.77 -7.73
C GLY A 9 -14.88 -2.92 -8.57
N GLN A 10 -15.09 -2.71 -9.87
CA GLN A 10 -15.50 -3.76 -10.81
C GLN A 10 -14.29 -4.39 -11.49
N ASN A 11 -14.39 -5.69 -11.69
CA ASN A 11 -13.54 -6.45 -12.60
C ASN A 11 -14.37 -6.93 -13.82
N ILE A 12 -13.75 -7.65 -14.73
CA ILE A 12 -14.42 -8.13 -15.94
C ILE A 12 -15.60 -9.07 -15.63
N TYR A 13 -15.53 -9.84 -14.54
CA TYR A 13 -16.61 -10.76 -14.13
C TYR A 13 -17.81 -9.99 -13.56
N ASP A 14 -17.56 -8.90 -12.82
CA ASP A 14 -18.61 -8.01 -12.34
C ASP A 14 -19.35 -7.34 -13.49
N GLY A 15 -18.60 -6.91 -14.53
CA GLY A 15 -19.16 -6.39 -15.77
C GLY A 15 -20.04 -7.41 -16.48
N ALA A 16 -19.54 -8.63 -16.63
CA ALA A 16 -20.29 -9.73 -17.24
C ALA A 16 -21.57 -10.06 -16.45
N LEU A 17 -21.47 -10.14 -15.13
CA LEU A 17 -22.61 -10.41 -14.26
C LEU A 17 -23.67 -9.31 -14.35
N HIS A 18 -23.27 -8.05 -14.44
CA HIS A 18 -24.18 -6.92 -14.55
C HIS A 18 -24.88 -6.87 -15.93
N ILE A 19 -24.13 -7.12 -17.02
CA ILE A 19 -24.65 -7.03 -18.40
C ILE A 19 -25.48 -8.26 -18.75
N TYR A 20 -24.99 -9.46 -18.49
CA TYR A 20 -25.57 -10.72 -18.97
C TYR A 20 -26.29 -11.52 -17.88
N GLY A 21 -26.14 -11.13 -16.60
CA GLY A 21 -26.69 -11.87 -15.46
C GLY A 21 -25.92 -13.16 -15.12
N ALA A 22 -24.76 -13.38 -15.73
CA ALA A 22 -23.93 -14.56 -15.54
C ALA A 22 -22.46 -14.26 -15.87
N VAL A 23 -21.54 -14.89 -15.14
CA VAL A 23 -20.08 -14.70 -15.32
C VAL A 23 -19.58 -15.28 -16.65
N GLU A 24 -20.29 -16.23 -17.24
CA GLU A 24 -19.96 -16.82 -18.54
C GLU A 24 -19.98 -15.77 -19.67
N GLY A 25 -20.67 -14.65 -19.46
CA GLY A 25 -20.67 -13.50 -20.36
C GLY A 25 -19.33 -12.84 -20.57
N VAL A 26 -18.33 -13.17 -19.74
CA VAL A 26 -16.93 -12.69 -19.91
C VAL A 26 -16.38 -13.04 -21.28
N THR A 27 -16.78 -14.17 -21.87
CA THR A 27 -16.31 -14.58 -23.20
C THR A 27 -16.72 -13.57 -24.28
N ASP A 28 -17.95 -13.04 -24.24
CA ASP A 28 -18.40 -12.00 -25.18
C ASP A 28 -17.64 -10.68 -24.95
N LEU A 29 -17.40 -10.30 -23.71
CA LEU A 29 -16.61 -9.10 -23.41
C LEU A 29 -15.19 -9.22 -23.94
N LEU A 30 -14.51 -10.37 -23.78
CA LEU A 30 -13.15 -10.56 -24.29
C LEU A 30 -13.10 -10.56 -25.83
N VAL A 31 -14.09 -11.12 -26.48
CA VAL A 31 -14.17 -11.14 -27.97
C VAL A 31 -14.37 -9.73 -28.54
N ASN A 32 -15.18 -8.91 -27.86
CA ASN A 32 -15.49 -7.56 -28.34
C ASN A 32 -14.48 -6.49 -27.88
N ASN A 33 -13.54 -6.81 -26.98
CA ASN A 33 -12.54 -5.87 -26.46
C ASN A 33 -11.14 -6.50 -26.49
N GLU A 34 -10.47 -6.40 -27.62
CA GLU A 34 -9.15 -7.04 -27.86
C GLU A 34 -8.05 -6.61 -26.88
N SER A 35 -8.16 -5.41 -26.28
CA SER A 35 -7.21 -4.89 -25.27
C SER A 35 -7.46 -5.41 -23.86
N VAL A 36 -8.54 -6.18 -23.63
CA VAL A 36 -8.94 -6.68 -22.32
C VAL A 36 -8.66 -8.17 -22.23
N SER A 37 -8.12 -8.61 -21.11
CA SER A 37 -7.88 -10.01 -20.76
C SER A 37 -8.53 -10.34 -19.41
N PHE A 38 -8.47 -11.62 -19.00
CA PHE A 38 -8.97 -12.04 -17.68
C PHE A 38 -8.27 -11.31 -16.52
N ASP A 39 -7.00 -10.91 -16.71
CA ASP A 39 -6.15 -10.28 -15.71
C ASP A 39 -6.07 -8.76 -15.88
N THR A 40 -6.86 -8.17 -16.77
CA THR A 40 -6.87 -6.72 -16.98
C THR A 40 -7.49 -6.03 -15.77
N ASP A 41 -6.73 -5.12 -15.16
CA ASP A 41 -7.20 -4.24 -14.09
C ASP A 41 -8.06 -3.12 -14.70
N LEU A 42 -9.39 -3.32 -14.66
CA LEU A 42 -10.35 -2.34 -15.17
C LEU A 42 -10.46 -1.15 -14.22
N LYS A 43 -10.47 0.04 -14.79
CA LYS A 43 -10.59 1.30 -14.05
C LYS A 43 -11.96 1.92 -14.22
N ALA A 44 -12.41 2.64 -13.20
CA ALA A 44 -13.64 3.42 -13.31
C ALA A 44 -13.57 4.39 -14.50
N GLY A 45 -14.56 4.30 -15.38
CA GLY A 45 -14.62 5.07 -16.63
C GLY A 45 -14.18 4.31 -17.88
N ASP A 46 -13.56 3.13 -17.74
CA ASP A 46 -13.25 2.29 -18.90
C ASP A 46 -14.54 1.88 -19.61
N GLU A 47 -14.49 1.83 -20.95
CA GLU A 47 -15.61 1.38 -21.78
C GLU A 47 -15.42 -0.07 -22.19
N LEU A 48 -16.42 -0.91 -21.93
CA LEU A 48 -16.52 -2.27 -22.46
C LEU A 48 -17.61 -2.34 -23.54
N ILE A 49 -17.27 -2.92 -24.68
CA ILE A 49 -18.22 -3.20 -25.78
C ILE A 49 -18.82 -4.57 -25.54
N TYR A 50 -20.14 -4.69 -25.72
CA TYR A 50 -20.86 -5.94 -25.54
C TYR A 50 -21.91 -6.15 -26.61
N SER A 51 -22.34 -7.41 -26.79
CA SER A 51 -23.37 -7.79 -27.73
C SER A 51 -24.76 -7.63 -27.13
N ASP A 52 -25.59 -6.69 -27.64
CA ASP A 52 -26.90 -6.37 -27.08
C ASP A 52 -27.86 -7.58 -27.09
N ASP A 53 -27.75 -8.44 -28.11
CA ASP A 53 -28.62 -9.60 -28.27
C ASP A 53 -28.19 -10.83 -27.48
N TYR A 54 -27.01 -10.76 -26.83
CA TYR A 54 -26.46 -11.86 -26.04
C TYR A 54 -26.82 -11.67 -24.56
N GLN A 55 -27.87 -12.35 -24.13
CA GLN A 55 -28.29 -12.35 -22.71
C GLN A 55 -28.37 -13.79 -22.19
N ILE A 56 -27.68 -14.04 -21.07
CA ILE A 56 -27.60 -15.38 -20.49
C ILE A 56 -28.69 -15.57 -19.43
N ASN A 57 -28.84 -14.64 -18.48
CA ASN A 57 -29.84 -14.73 -17.42
C ASN A 57 -30.58 -13.40 -17.23
N LYS A 58 -31.75 -13.32 -17.90
CA LYS A 58 -32.60 -12.12 -17.86
C LYS A 58 -33.22 -11.86 -16.50
N GLU A 59 -33.42 -12.88 -15.68
CA GLU A 59 -34.03 -12.74 -14.37
C GLU A 59 -33.06 -12.05 -13.41
N VAL A 60 -31.77 -12.42 -13.46
CA VAL A 60 -30.72 -11.80 -12.65
C VAL A 60 -30.52 -10.32 -13.03
N THR A 61 -30.44 -10.01 -14.33
CA THR A 61 -30.28 -8.61 -14.77
C THR A 61 -31.51 -7.77 -14.42
N ALA A 62 -32.74 -8.33 -14.55
CA ALA A 62 -33.95 -7.65 -14.11
C ALA A 62 -34.00 -7.41 -12.61
N TYR A 63 -33.55 -8.39 -11.81
CA TYR A 63 -33.46 -8.29 -10.36
C TYR A 63 -32.48 -7.17 -9.95
N TYR A 64 -31.29 -7.14 -10.55
CA TYR A 64 -30.30 -6.07 -10.28
C TYR A 64 -30.87 -4.69 -10.62
N LYS A 65 -31.51 -4.55 -11.76
CA LYS A 65 -32.14 -3.29 -12.17
C LYS A 65 -33.25 -2.86 -11.22
N MET A 66 -34.09 -3.80 -10.79
CA MET A 66 -35.22 -3.52 -9.88
C MET A 66 -34.72 -3.05 -8.50
N HIS A 67 -33.65 -3.62 -8.01
CA HIS A 67 -33.11 -3.34 -6.67
C HIS A 67 -31.95 -2.35 -6.66
N GLY A 68 -31.57 -1.79 -7.82
CA GLY A 68 -30.43 -0.87 -7.93
C GLY A 68 -29.09 -1.50 -7.52
N ILE A 69 -28.96 -2.83 -7.75
CA ILE A 69 -27.74 -3.57 -7.42
C ILE A 69 -26.78 -3.48 -8.59
N THR A 70 -25.56 -3.06 -8.32
CA THR A 70 -24.46 -3.10 -9.28
C THR A 70 -23.37 -4.01 -8.74
N PRO A 71 -23.08 -5.15 -9.40
CA PRO A 71 -21.99 -6.03 -8.99
C PRO A 71 -20.67 -5.25 -8.99
N ALA A 72 -19.99 -5.30 -7.88
CA ALA A 72 -18.64 -4.78 -7.71
C ALA A 72 -18.01 -5.57 -6.57
N SER A 73 -17.32 -6.66 -6.90
CA SER A 73 -16.74 -7.57 -5.91
C SER A 73 -15.60 -6.93 -5.13
N GLY A 74 -15.03 -5.85 -5.67
CA GLY A 74 -13.84 -5.21 -5.10
C GLY A 74 -12.61 -6.13 -5.14
N GLU A 75 -12.72 -7.29 -5.79
CA GLU A 75 -11.57 -8.15 -6.03
C GLU A 75 -10.59 -7.41 -6.96
N GLN A 76 -9.64 -6.78 -6.34
CA GLN A 76 -8.42 -6.42 -7.03
C GLN A 76 -7.59 -7.71 -7.15
N HIS A 77 -7.06 -7.99 -8.34
CA HIS A 77 -6.11 -9.07 -8.51
C HIS A 77 -4.89 -8.75 -7.62
N VAL A 78 -4.87 -9.38 -6.45
CA VAL A 78 -3.73 -9.27 -5.54
C VAL A 78 -2.67 -10.23 -6.05
N TYR A 79 -1.76 -9.74 -6.87
CA TYR A 79 -0.56 -10.50 -7.22
C TYR A 79 0.25 -10.72 -5.93
N PRO A 80 0.66 -11.98 -5.63
CA PRO A 80 1.51 -12.22 -4.48
C PRO A 80 2.81 -11.44 -4.66
N LYS A 81 3.03 -10.43 -3.80
CA LYS A 81 4.26 -9.66 -3.79
C LYS A 81 5.42 -10.55 -3.34
N VAL A 82 6.49 -10.58 -4.11
CA VAL A 82 7.69 -11.35 -3.80
C VAL A 82 8.79 -10.39 -3.34
N PHE A 83 9.35 -10.66 -2.17
CA PHE A 83 10.42 -9.87 -1.60
C PHE A 83 11.70 -10.69 -1.55
N SER A 84 12.82 -10.08 -1.91
CA SER A 84 14.16 -10.70 -1.85
C SER A 84 14.89 -10.35 -0.55
N LEU A 85 14.46 -9.31 0.13
CA LEU A 85 15.06 -8.80 1.36
C LEU A 85 14.24 -9.21 2.61
N PRO A 86 14.86 -9.25 3.78
CA PRO A 86 14.14 -9.53 5.02
C PRO A 86 13.24 -8.36 5.40
N LYS A 87 12.03 -8.65 5.87
CA LYS A 87 11.14 -7.66 6.45
C LYS A 87 11.77 -7.08 7.72
N THR A 88 11.91 -5.78 7.77
CA THR A 88 12.70 -5.10 8.81
C THR A 88 11.86 -4.12 9.62
N VAL A 89 10.98 -3.34 8.95
CA VAL A 89 10.14 -2.35 9.61
C VAL A 89 8.72 -2.48 9.12
N GLU A 90 7.77 -2.38 10.05
CA GLU A 90 6.34 -2.23 9.79
C GLU A 90 5.84 -0.91 10.36
N ILE A 91 5.12 -0.16 9.56
CA ILE A 91 4.59 1.14 9.91
C ILE A 91 3.10 1.15 9.61
N TYR A 92 2.31 1.53 10.59
CA TYR A 92 0.89 1.78 10.39
C TYR A 92 0.63 3.28 10.42
N THR A 93 -0.09 3.76 9.43
CA THR A 93 -0.55 5.15 9.36
C THR A 93 -2.06 5.21 9.17
N SER A 94 -2.67 6.38 9.41
CA SER A 94 -4.11 6.54 9.28
C SER A 94 -4.57 6.28 7.84
N ALA A 95 -5.69 5.59 7.66
CA ALA A 95 -6.33 5.42 6.36
C ALA A 95 -6.78 6.74 5.71
N LYS A 96 -6.85 7.82 6.48
CA LYS A 96 -7.20 9.17 5.99
C LYS A 96 -6.03 9.89 5.31
N GLU A 97 -4.80 9.40 5.48
CA GLU A 97 -3.64 9.97 4.82
C GLU A 97 -3.72 9.69 3.31
N VAL A 98 -3.72 10.74 2.52
CA VAL A 98 -3.78 10.67 1.05
C VAL A 98 -2.38 10.58 0.47
N GLY A 99 -1.43 11.28 1.07
CA GLY A 99 -0.03 11.28 0.65
C GLY A 99 0.90 11.21 1.85
N VAL A 100 1.97 10.45 1.68
CA VAL A 100 3.03 10.26 2.70
C VAL A 100 4.39 10.36 2.05
N GLU A 101 5.41 10.64 2.87
CA GLU A 101 6.80 10.68 2.43
C GLU A 101 7.75 10.18 3.52
N PHE A 102 8.92 9.76 3.12
CA PHE A 102 10.04 9.49 4.02
C PHE A 102 11.34 9.85 3.33
N SER A 103 12.39 10.04 4.09
CA SER A 103 13.71 10.24 3.51
C SER A 103 14.73 9.25 4.06
N VAL A 104 15.66 8.86 3.21
CA VAL A 104 16.69 7.90 3.55
C VAL A 104 18.00 8.19 2.82
N SER A 105 19.12 7.87 3.48
CA SER A 105 20.44 7.81 2.87
C SER A 105 21.22 6.63 3.43
N GLY A 106 22.20 6.14 2.69
CA GLY A 106 23.02 5.01 3.10
C GLY A 106 23.57 4.22 1.93
N ASN A 107 23.95 2.97 2.20
CA ASN A 107 24.45 2.04 1.20
C ASN A 107 23.70 0.71 1.34
N GLY A 108 23.03 0.29 0.27
CA GLY A 108 22.25 -0.94 0.24
C GLY A 108 20.96 -0.80 -0.56
N LYS A 109 19.95 -1.54 -0.16
CA LYS A 109 18.69 -1.69 -0.89
C LYS A 109 17.48 -1.73 0.05
N ILE A 110 16.40 -1.12 -0.36
CA ILE A 110 15.10 -1.22 0.29
C ILE A 110 14.08 -1.72 -0.74
N GLU A 111 13.30 -2.70 -0.37
CA GLU A 111 12.06 -3.06 -1.05
C GLU A 111 10.90 -2.57 -0.17
N LEU A 112 10.03 -1.76 -0.75
CA LEU A 112 8.96 -1.06 -0.05
C LEU A 112 7.61 -1.50 -0.57
N ASP A 113 6.76 -1.92 0.34
CA ASP A 113 5.35 -2.20 0.10
C ASP A 113 4.50 -1.13 0.77
N TRP A 114 3.79 -0.34 -0.02
CA TRP A 114 2.91 0.71 0.47
C TRP A 114 1.57 0.21 1.04
N GLY A 115 1.26 -1.08 0.84
CA GLY A 115 0.07 -1.71 1.40
C GLY A 115 -1.26 -1.32 0.73
N ASP A 116 -1.21 -0.78 -0.49
CA ASP A 116 -2.35 -0.33 -1.28
C ASP A 116 -2.48 -1.03 -2.64
N ASN A 117 -1.92 -2.22 -2.77
CA ASN A 117 -1.80 -3.01 -4.00
C ASN A 117 -0.91 -2.40 -5.10
N SER A 118 -0.25 -1.27 -4.86
CA SER A 118 0.81 -0.79 -5.75
C SER A 118 1.96 -1.80 -5.83
N GLU A 119 2.72 -1.75 -6.92
CA GLU A 119 3.90 -2.59 -7.08
C GLU A 119 4.94 -2.33 -5.99
N VAL A 120 5.75 -3.35 -5.68
CA VAL A 120 6.87 -3.21 -4.75
C VAL A 120 7.88 -2.23 -5.31
N GLN A 121 8.11 -1.14 -4.58
CA GLN A 121 9.10 -0.15 -4.96
C GLN A 121 10.49 -0.58 -4.49
N THR A 122 11.41 -0.75 -5.43
CA THR A 122 12.81 -1.05 -5.11
C THR A 122 13.65 0.22 -5.13
N ILE A 123 14.32 0.51 -4.02
CA ILE A 123 15.15 1.68 -3.80
C ILE A 123 16.60 1.24 -3.60
N THR A 124 17.49 1.74 -4.44
CA THR A 124 18.94 1.63 -4.22
C THR A 124 19.40 2.86 -3.44
N LEU A 125 20.02 2.63 -2.29
CA LEU A 125 20.47 3.71 -1.41
C LEU A 125 21.70 4.42 -1.95
N SER A 126 21.85 5.68 -1.57
CA SER A 126 23.04 6.50 -1.80
C SER A 126 23.36 7.32 -0.55
N ASP A 127 24.56 7.85 -0.46
CA ASP A 127 24.99 8.70 0.68
C ASP A 127 24.22 10.02 0.75
N LYS A 128 23.51 10.39 -0.33
CA LYS A 128 22.67 11.60 -0.33
C LYS A 128 21.30 11.27 0.22
N ILE A 129 20.79 12.12 1.10
CA ILE A 129 19.41 12.04 1.58
C ILE A 129 18.49 12.21 0.37
N THR A 130 17.65 11.21 0.14
CA THR A 130 16.64 11.20 -0.92
C THR A 130 15.26 11.04 -0.31
N VAL A 131 14.33 11.85 -0.79
CA VAL A 131 12.92 11.80 -0.37
C VAL A 131 12.14 10.91 -1.32
N PHE A 132 11.34 10.03 -0.75
CA PHE A 132 10.39 9.16 -1.46
C PHE A 132 9.00 9.48 -0.98
N SER A 133 8.09 9.72 -1.92
CA SER A 133 6.70 10.04 -1.65
C SER A 133 5.77 9.06 -2.32
N HIS A 134 4.59 8.87 -1.73
CA HIS A 134 3.55 8.01 -2.28
C HIS A 134 2.17 8.63 -2.08
N LEU A 135 1.34 8.52 -3.10
CA LEU A 135 -0.07 8.90 -3.07
C LEU A 135 -0.92 7.63 -3.08
N PHE A 136 -1.76 7.49 -2.09
CA PHE A 136 -2.64 6.33 -1.98
C PHE A 136 -3.89 6.50 -2.82
N ASP A 137 -4.17 5.55 -3.70
CA ASP A 137 -5.33 5.59 -4.60
C ASP A 137 -6.66 5.31 -3.91
N SER A 138 -6.66 4.60 -2.78
CA SER A 138 -7.88 4.17 -2.12
C SER A 138 -7.77 4.19 -0.60
N THR A 139 -8.93 4.29 0.06
CA THR A 139 -9.07 4.12 1.51
C THR A 139 -9.47 2.69 1.81
N ILE A 140 -8.57 1.87 2.32
CA ILE A 140 -8.85 0.49 2.70
C ILE A 140 -8.71 0.35 4.23
N GLY A 141 -9.79 -0.03 4.89
CA GLY A 141 -9.80 -0.25 6.34
C GLY A 141 -9.63 1.04 7.17
N ASN A 142 -9.17 0.88 8.40
CA ASN A 142 -8.99 1.99 9.36
C ASN A 142 -7.56 2.53 9.39
N LYS A 143 -6.59 1.77 8.92
CA LYS A 143 -5.17 2.12 8.86
C LYS A 143 -4.49 1.47 7.67
N ARG A 144 -3.43 2.10 7.18
CA ARG A 144 -2.57 1.59 6.11
C ARG A 144 -1.35 0.93 6.71
N HIS A 145 -0.87 -0.11 6.07
CA HIS A 145 0.26 -0.92 6.50
C HIS A 145 1.41 -0.80 5.50
N VAL A 146 2.39 0.01 5.82
CA VAL A 146 3.62 0.17 5.02
C VAL A 146 4.69 -0.77 5.56
N SER A 147 5.28 -1.59 4.69
CA SER A 147 6.33 -2.54 5.06
C SER A 147 7.63 -2.23 4.34
N MET A 148 8.73 -2.17 5.10
CA MET A 148 10.08 -1.97 4.57
C MET A 148 10.91 -3.24 4.76
N TYR A 149 11.48 -3.69 3.67
CA TYR A 149 12.42 -4.82 3.61
C TYR A 149 13.78 -4.24 3.28
N MET A 150 14.75 -4.40 4.18
CA MET A 150 16.00 -3.64 4.11
C MET A 150 17.21 -4.54 4.18
N GLN A 151 18.26 -4.16 3.42
CA GLN A 151 19.60 -4.72 3.50
C GLN A 151 20.63 -3.65 3.23
N GLY A 152 21.66 -3.59 4.09
CA GLY A 152 22.76 -2.64 3.96
C GLY A 152 22.93 -1.78 5.21
N HIS A 153 23.62 -0.66 5.06
CA HIS A 153 23.89 0.32 6.12
C HIS A 153 23.12 1.61 5.86
N ILE A 154 22.38 2.08 6.85
CA ILE A 154 21.54 3.28 6.75
C ILE A 154 22.25 4.42 7.48
N ASN A 155 22.64 5.47 6.76
CA ASN A 155 23.21 6.65 7.37
C ASN A 155 22.12 7.46 8.10
N GLN A 156 20.96 7.64 7.44
CA GLN A 156 19.82 8.32 8.05
C GLN A 156 18.51 7.74 7.49
N LEU A 157 17.53 7.55 8.36
CA LEU A 157 16.14 7.24 8.03
C LEU A 157 15.23 8.19 8.79
N ASP A 158 14.46 8.98 8.07
CA ASP A 158 13.41 9.85 8.60
C ASP A 158 12.04 9.37 8.11
N ILE A 159 11.25 8.88 9.03
CA ILE A 159 9.90 8.37 8.79
C ILE A 159 8.81 9.31 9.29
N SER A 160 9.15 10.52 9.70
CA SER A 160 8.18 11.49 10.25
C SER A 160 7.05 11.80 9.27
N GLY A 161 7.37 11.92 7.98
CA GLY A 161 6.40 12.22 6.93
C GLY A 161 5.47 11.04 6.57
N LEU A 162 5.74 9.82 7.08
CA LEU A 162 4.80 8.70 7.03
C LEU A 162 3.67 8.85 8.05
N ARG A 163 3.81 9.76 9.03
CA ARG A 163 2.85 10.04 10.10
C ARG A 163 2.41 8.75 10.82
N PRO A 164 3.36 7.98 11.35
CA PRO A 164 3.05 6.68 11.94
C PRO A 164 2.18 6.82 13.19
N ILE A 165 1.22 5.90 13.32
CA ILE A 165 0.41 5.69 14.53
C ILE A 165 0.85 4.43 15.29
N GLU A 166 1.53 3.50 14.59
CA GLU A 166 2.20 2.34 15.16
C GLU A 166 3.51 2.09 14.38
N LEU A 167 4.54 1.67 15.09
CA LEU A 167 5.86 1.37 14.54
C LEU A 167 6.38 0.08 15.15
N TYR A 168 6.80 -0.85 14.30
CA TYR A 168 7.45 -2.11 14.70
C TYR A 168 8.74 -2.29 13.93
N ILE A 169 9.87 -2.31 14.65
CA ILE A 169 11.17 -2.67 14.10
C ILE A 169 11.37 -4.14 14.42
N LEU A 170 11.28 -4.99 13.41
CA LEU A 170 11.23 -6.45 13.54
C LEU A 170 12.62 -7.10 13.58
N LYS A 171 13.59 -6.40 13.02
CA LYS A 171 15.00 -6.84 12.97
C LYS A 171 15.92 -5.65 13.18
N SER A 172 17.04 -5.89 13.85
CA SER A 172 18.10 -4.90 13.94
C SER A 172 18.63 -4.54 12.54
N ILE A 173 18.76 -3.25 12.31
CA ILE A 173 19.36 -2.68 11.11
C ILE A 173 20.56 -1.83 11.48
N PRO A 174 21.66 -1.89 10.72
CA PRO A 174 22.76 -0.95 10.87
C PRO A 174 22.32 0.44 10.45
N ILE A 175 21.99 1.27 11.44
CA ILE A 175 21.52 2.64 11.23
C ILE A 175 22.32 3.61 12.10
N GLU A 176 22.68 4.78 11.54
CA GLU A 176 23.39 5.82 12.27
C GLU A 176 22.46 6.85 12.89
N ARG A 177 21.48 7.32 12.10
CA ARG A 177 20.51 8.31 12.54
C ARG A 177 19.09 7.87 12.25
N PHE A 178 18.24 7.97 13.24
CA PHE A 178 16.80 7.73 13.12
C PHE A 178 16.01 8.98 13.50
N VAL A 179 15.02 9.34 12.67
CA VAL A 179 14.17 10.51 12.88
C VAL A 179 12.70 10.11 12.83
N LEU A 180 11.98 10.47 13.88
CA LEU A 180 10.54 10.26 14.03
C LEU A 180 9.94 11.41 14.82
N ASN A 181 9.62 12.51 14.16
CA ASN A 181 9.14 13.72 14.78
C ASN A 181 7.61 13.82 14.71
N ASN A 182 6.99 14.52 15.67
CA ASN A 182 5.56 14.81 15.74
C ASN A 182 4.64 13.58 15.69
N ALA A 183 5.09 12.48 16.28
CA ALA A 183 4.35 11.22 16.33
C ALA A 183 3.64 11.02 17.68
N THR A 184 2.60 10.19 17.68
CA THR A 184 1.90 9.74 18.89
C THR A 184 1.80 8.23 18.85
N LEU A 185 2.76 7.52 19.44
CA LEU A 185 2.84 6.05 19.41
C LEU A 185 3.78 5.51 20.49
N SER A 186 3.73 4.18 20.69
CA SER A 186 4.73 3.49 21.51
C SER A 186 6.06 3.36 20.75
N ILE A 187 7.17 3.46 21.50
CA ILE A 187 8.53 3.31 20.97
C ILE A 187 9.23 2.02 21.44
N ASP A 188 8.46 1.02 21.84
CA ASP A 188 8.96 -0.25 22.40
C ASP A 188 9.91 -1.00 21.47
N SER A 189 9.82 -0.78 20.16
CA SER A 189 10.68 -1.42 19.16
C SER A 189 11.99 -0.66 18.88
N LEU A 190 12.19 0.57 19.39
CA LEU A 190 13.41 1.34 19.15
C LEU A 190 14.70 0.66 19.63
N PRO A 191 14.74 -0.16 20.68
CA PRO A 191 15.95 -0.91 21.06
C PRO A 191 16.56 -1.74 19.94
N MET A 192 15.79 -2.10 18.91
CA MET A 192 16.30 -2.79 17.71
C MET A 192 17.22 -1.91 16.84
N LEU A 193 17.30 -0.60 17.09
CA LEU A 193 18.24 0.33 16.45
C LEU A 193 19.61 0.32 17.17
N GLU A 194 20.20 -0.85 17.34
CA GLU A 194 21.37 -1.09 18.18
C GLU A 194 22.60 -0.23 17.83
N THR A 195 22.74 0.15 16.55
CA THR A 195 23.89 0.93 16.06
C THR A 195 23.64 2.44 16.03
N ALA A 196 22.41 2.88 16.30
CA ALA A 196 22.05 4.28 16.22
C ALA A 196 22.81 5.11 17.25
N PHE A 197 23.50 6.15 16.77
CA PHE A 197 24.13 7.14 17.63
C PHE A 197 23.37 8.47 17.68
N GLY A 198 22.45 8.71 16.73
CA GLY A 198 21.58 9.87 16.70
C GLY A 198 20.11 9.47 16.59
N VAL A 199 19.27 9.96 17.50
CA VAL A 199 17.81 9.76 17.46
C VAL A 199 17.14 11.11 17.68
N SER A 200 16.21 11.47 16.78
CA SER A 200 15.37 12.66 16.89
C SER A 200 13.91 12.24 17.00
N LEU A 201 13.26 12.66 18.06
CA LEU A 201 11.88 12.36 18.41
C LEU A 201 11.14 13.67 18.80
N ASP A 202 11.50 14.79 18.17
CA ASP A 202 10.93 16.10 18.48
C ASP A 202 9.40 16.07 18.36
N GLY A 203 8.72 16.45 19.46
CA GLY A 203 7.26 16.46 19.51
C GLY A 203 6.61 15.07 19.60
N LEU A 204 7.38 14.03 19.93
CA LEU A 204 6.85 12.71 20.22
C LEU A 204 5.96 12.73 21.47
N LYS A 205 4.81 12.09 21.37
CA LYS A 205 3.92 11.80 22.49
C LYS A 205 3.89 10.30 22.72
N THR A 206 4.50 9.86 23.80
CA THR A 206 4.56 8.46 24.23
C THR A 206 4.33 8.34 25.72
N ASN A 207 3.90 7.19 26.18
CA ASN A 207 3.68 6.92 27.61
C ASN A 207 4.94 6.42 28.31
N ASP A 208 5.92 5.93 27.56
CA ASP A 208 7.15 5.37 28.12
C ASP A 208 8.36 5.73 27.25
N LEU A 209 9.41 6.26 27.91
CA LEU A 209 10.70 6.58 27.31
C LEU A 209 11.79 5.56 27.69
N THR A 210 11.45 4.56 28.51
CA THR A 210 12.39 3.53 28.96
C THR A 210 13.12 2.82 27.81
N PRO A 211 12.48 2.53 26.65
CA PRO A 211 13.16 1.89 25.53
C PRO A 211 14.40 2.65 25.02
N LEU A 212 14.46 3.97 25.20
CA LEU A 212 15.63 4.78 24.80
C LEU A 212 16.88 4.44 25.63
N LEU A 213 16.72 3.97 26.86
CA LEU A 213 17.84 3.60 27.75
C LEU A 213 18.57 2.33 27.25
N GLU A 214 17.95 1.55 26.39
CA GLU A 214 18.53 0.35 25.82
C GLU A 214 19.42 0.63 24.59
N LEU A 215 19.39 1.85 24.05
CA LEU A 215 20.22 2.29 22.93
C LEU A 215 21.65 2.57 23.39
N LYS A 216 22.49 1.53 23.43
CA LYS A 216 23.84 1.58 24.02
C LYS A 216 24.81 2.52 23.31
N ASN A 217 24.59 2.82 22.03
CA ASN A 217 25.45 3.65 21.20
C ASN A 217 24.95 5.10 21.07
N LEU A 218 23.85 5.44 21.72
CA LEU A 218 23.23 6.75 21.58
C LEU A 218 24.13 7.87 22.09
N MET A 219 24.47 8.81 21.22
CA MET A 219 25.29 10.00 21.51
C MET A 219 24.49 11.30 21.43
N SER A 220 23.44 11.32 20.62
CA SER A 220 22.59 12.49 20.39
C SER A 220 21.13 12.11 20.44
N LEU A 221 20.38 12.76 21.30
CA LEU A 221 18.94 12.61 21.44
C LEU A 221 18.28 13.99 21.40
N SER A 222 17.26 14.15 20.55
CA SER A 222 16.37 15.30 20.52
C SER A 222 14.94 14.83 20.86
N LEU A 223 14.24 15.57 21.75
CA LEU A 223 12.88 15.24 22.24
C LEU A 223 11.97 16.45 22.16
#